data_956263cb386d324d2934ccdc956eb28f
#
_entry.id   956263cb386d324d2934ccdc956eb28f
#
_cell.length_a   1.000
_cell.length_b   1.000
_cell.length_c   1.000
_cell.angle_alpha   90.00
_cell.angle_beta   90.00
_cell.angle_gamma   90.00
#
_symmetry.space_group_name_H-M   'P 1'
#
loop_
_entity.id
_entity.type
_entity.pdbx_description
1 polymer ?
#
loop_
_entity_poly.entity_id
_entity_poly.type
_entity_poly.pdbx_seq_one_letter_code
_entity_poly.pdbx_strand_id
1 'polypeptide(L)'
;MNLIIRNTSGQPIYDQITAQIKAMILSGELAPGDALPSMRALAKDLRISVITTKRAYEELEREGFVETVPGKGSFVAQTNTELIREENLRQIESHLQACITLAAQAGVSEDELHEMLSLLCKGE
;
A
#
# COMPACT_ATOMS: atom_id res chain seq x y z
N MET A 1 -1.46 -13.94 -6.49
CA MET A 1 -1.38 -12.48 -6.25
C MET A 1 -1.76 -11.76 -7.53
N ASN A 2 -2.82 -10.99 -7.47
CA ASN A 2 -3.31 -10.29 -8.66
C ASN A 2 -3.05 -8.80 -8.56
N LEU A 3 -2.09 -8.33 -9.37
CA LEU A 3 -1.77 -6.91 -9.42
C LEU A 3 -2.29 -6.32 -10.73
N ILE A 4 -2.78 -5.09 -10.68
CA ILE A 4 -3.28 -4.38 -11.85
C ILE A 4 -2.41 -3.16 -12.08
N ILE A 5 -1.76 -3.11 -13.23
CA ILE A 5 -0.90 -1.99 -13.60
C ILE A 5 -1.63 -1.11 -14.60
N ARG A 6 -1.68 0.20 -14.32
CA ARG A 6 -2.33 1.17 -15.17
C ARG A 6 -1.33 2.19 -15.69
N ASN A 7 -1.13 2.19 -16.99
CA ASN A 7 -0.19 3.12 -17.61
C ASN A 7 -0.71 4.56 -17.65
N THR A 8 -2.00 4.73 -17.49
CA THR A 8 -2.64 6.05 -17.59
C THR A 8 -2.77 6.79 -16.26
N SER A 9 -2.38 6.16 -15.16
CA SER A 9 -2.58 6.74 -13.83
C SER A 9 -1.62 7.88 -13.49
N GLY A 10 -0.51 7.99 -14.22
CA GLY A 10 0.53 8.97 -13.89
C GLY A 10 1.44 8.52 -12.74
N GLN A 11 1.06 7.47 -12.03
CA GLN A 11 1.85 6.92 -10.93
C GLN A 11 2.89 5.95 -11.50
N PRO A 12 4.16 6.05 -11.09
CA PRO A 12 5.19 5.10 -11.54
C PRO A 12 4.77 3.66 -11.30
N ILE A 13 5.17 2.77 -12.20
CA ILE A 13 4.78 1.36 -12.09
C ILE A 13 5.25 0.73 -10.78
N TYR A 14 6.49 1.04 -10.33
CA TYR A 14 6.98 0.46 -9.09
C TYR A 14 6.12 0.88 -7.89
N ASP A 15 5.60 2.12 -7.88
CA ASP A 15 4.72 2.61 -6.83
C ASP A 15 3.39 1.87 -6.83
N GLN A 16 2.86 1.57 -8.02
CA GLN A 16 1.62 0.81 -8.13
C GLN A 16 1.79 -0.59 -7.55
N ILE A 17 2.94 -1.21 -7.78
CA ILE A 17 3.25 -2.53 -7.25
C ILE A 17 3.36 -2.47 -5.73
N THR A 18 4.15 -1.53 -5.18
CA THR A 18 4.34 -1.42 -3.74
C THR A 18 3.03 -1.13 -3.03
N ALA A 19 2.22 -0.20 -3.56
CA ALA A 19 0.95 0.16 -2.95
C ALA A 19 0.00 -1.03 -2.89
N GLN A 20 -0.09 -1.81 -3.97
CA GLN A 20 -1.00 -2.95 -4.01
C GLN A 20 -0.53 -4.08 -3.09
N ILE A 21 0.76 -4.36 -3.05
CA ILE A 21 1.29 -5.39 -2.16
C ILE A 21 1.09 -4.99 -0.69
N LYS A 22 1.36 -3.73 -0.35
CA LYS A 22 1.11 -3.22 1.00
C LYS A 22 -0.37 -3.38 1.38
N ALA A 23 -1.27 -3.03 0.48
CA ALA A 23 -2.70 -3.17 0.72
C ALA A 23 -3.09 -4.63 1.00
N MET A 24 -2.51 -5.57 0.27
CA MET A 24 -2.77 -6.99 0.48
C MET A 24 -2.23 -7.48 1.83
N ILE A 25 -1.09 -6.97 2.25
CA ILE A 25 -0.52 -7.31 3.55
C ILE A 25 -1.37 -6.72 4.68
N LEU A 26 -1.78 -5.46 4.52
CA LEU A 26 -2.58 -4.78 5.52
C LEU A 26 -3.97 -5.38 5.68
N SER A 27 -4.54 -5.88 4.59
CA SER A 27 -5.86 -6.51 4.61
C SER A 27 -5.83 -7.96 5.09
N GLY A 28 -4.65 -8.55 5.20
CA GLY A 28 -4.51 -9.95 5.56
C GLY A 28 -4.60 -10.92 4.38
N GLU A 29 -4.79 -10.41 3.18
CA GLU A 29 -4.80 -11.26 1.98
C GLU A 29 -3.46 -11.95 1.80
N LEU A 30 -2.37 -11.25 2.12
CA LEU A 30 -1.04 -11.83 2.21
C LEU A 30 -0.67 -11.88 3.69
N ALA A 31 -0.50 -13.09 4.21
CA ALA A 31 -0.19 -13.29 5.62
C ALA A 31 1.33 -13.30 5.86
N PRO A 32 1.78 -12.98 7.09
CA PRO A 32 3.21 -13.09 7.42
C PRO A 32 3.76 -14.46 7.06
N GLY A 33 4.90 -14.47 6.41
CA GLY A 33 5.54 -15.71 5.96
C GLY A 33 5.13 -16.18 4.57
N ASP A 34 4.08 -15.60 3.99
CA ASP A 34 3.67 -15.98 2.64
C ASP A 34 4.76 -15.63 1.63
N ALA A 35 4.99 -16.53 0.69
CA ALA A 35 5.96 -16.31 -0.38
C ALA A 35 5.39 -15.35 -1.43
N LEU A 36 6.23 -14.42 -1.89
CA LEU A 36 5.90 -13.59 -3.03
C LEU A 36 6.44 -14.24 -4.30
N PRO A 37 5.87 -13.96 -5.47
CA PRO A 37 6.44 -14.45 -6.72
C PRO A 37 7.86 -13.93 -6.86
N SER A 38 8.71 -14.66 -7.60
CA SER A 38 10.04 -14.16 -7.89
C SER A 38 9.92 -12.88 -8.71
N MET A 39 10.95 -12.03 -8.64
CA MET A 39 10.95 -10.78 -9.39
C MET A 39 10.78 -11.03 -10.89
N ARG A 40 11.41 -12.08 -11.41
CA ARG A 40 11.31 -12.42 -12.83
C ARG A 40 9.91 -12.93 -13.19
N ALA A 41 9.32 -13.75 -12.33
CA ALA A 41 7.98 -14.26 -12.58
C ALA A 41 6.95 -13.12 -12.58
N LEU A 42 7.06 -12.22 -11.61
CA LEU A 42 6.14 -11.09 -11.54
C LEU A 42 6.32 -10.14 -12.73
N ALA A 43 7.58 -9.87 -13.09
CA ALA A 43 7.86 -9.01 -14.25
C ALA A 43 7.26 -9.60 -15.53
N LYS A 44 7.38 -10.92 -15.70
CA LYS A 44 6.81 -11.60 -16.86
C LYS A 44 5.29 -11.52 -16.87
N ASP A 45 4.67 -11.77 -15.72
CA ASP A 45 3.22 -11.74 -15.60
C ASP A 45 2.64 -10.35 -15.89
N LEU A 46 3.32 -9.32 -15.40
CA LEU A 46 2.88 -7.94 -15.58
C LEU A 46 3.39 -7.30 -16.87
N ARG A 47 4.26 -7.98 -17.59
CA ARG A 47 4.89 -7.49 -18.82
C ARG A 47 5.66 -6.18 -18.58
N ILE A 48 6.46 -6.16 -17.54
CA ILE A 48 7.28 -5.02 -17.17
C ILE A 48 8.73 -5.47 -17.01
N SER A 49 9.65 -4.51 -16.81
CA SER A 49 11.05 -4.85 -16.65
C SER A 49 11.32 -5.46 -15.27
N VAL A 50 12.31 -6.32 -15.21
CA VAL A 50 12.76 -6.92 -13.94
C VAL A 50 13.30 -5.82 -13.01
N ILE A 51 13.93 -4.79 -13.59
CA ILE A 51 14.46 -3.66 -12.83
C ILE A 51 13.36 -2.94 -12.04
N THR A 52 12.21 -2.72 -12.68
CA THR A 52 11.05 -2.09 -12.04
C THR A 52 10.53 -2.95 -10.89
N THR A 53 10.42 -4.26 -11.11
CA THR A 53 9.98 -5.19 -10.09
C THR A 53 10.96 -5.24 -8.92
N LYS A 54 12.25 -5.26 -9.23
CA LYS A 54 13.31 -5.24 -8.22
C LYS A 54 13.21 -4.00 -7.34
N ARG A 55 13.00 -2.85 -7.97
CA ARG A 55 12.83 -1.59 -7.23
C ARG A 55 11.66 -1.65 -6.27
N ALA A 56 10.53 -2.21 -6.72
CA ALA A 56 9.36 -2.36 -5.88
C ALA A 56 9.65 -3.24 -4.67
N TYR A 57 10.30 -4.38 -4.88
CA TYR A 57 10.63 -5.30 -3.80
C TYR A 57 11.64 -4.69 -2.83
N GLU A 58 12.62 -3.95 -3.34
CA GLU A 58 13.58 -3.27 -2.48
C GLU A 58 12.92 -2.21 -1.59
N GLU A 59 11.94 -1.48 -2.14
CA GLU A 59 11.18 -0.51 -1.37
C GLU A 59 10.38 -1.19 -0.26
N LEU A 60 9.71 -2.30 -0.58
CA LEU A 60 8.94 -3.07 0.40
C LEU A 60 9.84 -3.63 1.50
N GLU A 61 11.02 -4.10 1.13
CA GLU A 61 11.99 -4.61 2.08
C GLU A 61 12.51 -3.50 3.00
N ARG A 62 12.83 -2.35 2.42
CA ARG A 62 13.31 -1.20 3.18
C ARG A 62 12.28 -0.74 4.20
N GLU A 63 10.99 -0.79 3.84
CA GLU A 63 9.93 -0.37 4.72
C GLU A 63 9.47 -1.46 5.70
N GLY A 64 10.08 -2.64 5.63
CA GLY A 64 9.79 -3.71 6.58
C GLY A 64 8.60 -4.59 6.26
N PHE A 65 8.02 -4.46 5.07
CA PHE A 65 6.89 -5.29 4.67
C PHE A 65 7.30 -6.65 4.11
N VAL A 66 8.49 -6.73 3.56
CA VAL A 66 8.99 -7.93 2.88
C VAL A 66 10.39 -8.27 3.36
N GLU A 67 10.70 -9.55 3.43
CA GLU A 67 12.04 -10.05 3.76
C GLU A 67 12.54 -10.88 2.58
N THR A 68 13.79 -10.65 2.20
CA THR A 68 14.42 -11.45 1.17
C THR A 68 15.37 -12.44 1.83
N VAL A 69 15.16 -13.72 1.54
CA VAL A 69 16.03 -14.79 2.05
C VAL A 69 16.87 -15.29 0.89
N PRO A 70 18.21 -15.08 0.94
CA PRO A 70 19.08 -15.50 -0.16
C PRO A 70 18.89 -16.96 -0.53
N GLY A 71 18.72 -17.23 -1.80
CA GLY A 71 18.52 -18.60 -2.30
C GLY A 71 17.10 -19.15 -2.14
N LYS A 72 16.24 -18.45 -1.42
CA LYS A 72 14.85 -18.91 -1.18
C LYS A 72 13.78 -17.98 -1.71
N GLY A 73 14.07 -16.71 -1.86
CA GLY A 73 13.13 -15.75 -2.42
C GLY A 73 12.71 -14.66 -1.44
N SER A 74 11.59 -14.02 -1.76
CA SER A 74 11.02 -12.93 -0.96
C SER A 74 9.74 -13.38 -0.30
N PHE A 75 9.55 -12.96 0.95
CA PHE A 75 8.41 -13.38 1.77
C PHE A 75 7.82 -12.18 2.49
N VAL A 76 6.54 -12.26 2.81
CA VAL A 76 5.92 -11.26 3.67
C VAL A 76 6.61 -11.34 5.04
N ALA A 77 7.04 -10.19 5.55
CA ALA A 77 7.80 -10.15 6.81
C ALA A 77 6.97 -10.69 7.97
N GLN A 78 7.66 -11.37 8.88
CA GLN A 78 7.01 -11.98 10.04
C GLN A 78 6.62 -10.96 11.08
N THR A 79 6.82 -9.74 10.86
CA THR A 79 6.65 -8.87 11.87
C THR A 79 5.94 -7.78 11.75
N ASN A 80 5.65 -7.31 12.66
CA ASN A 80 5.58 -6.01 13.25
C ASN A 80 4.23 -5.38 12.94
N THR A 81 3.24 -5.91 13.65
CA THR A 81 1.90 -5.32 13.66
C THR A 81 1.96 -3.84 14.01
N GLU A 82 2.95 -3.42 14.81
CA GLU A 82 3.14 -2.01 15.15
C GLU A 82 3.55 -1.18 13.94
N LEU A 83 4.49 -1.68 13.13
CA LEU A 83 4.94 -0.98 11.95
C LEU A 83 3.79 -0.84 10.95
N ILE A 84 3.01 -1.91 10.78
CA ILE A 84 1.85 -1.92 9.90
C ILE A 84 0.82 -0.91 10.39
N ARG A 85 0.56 -0.91 11.71
CA ARG A 85 -0.38 0.03 12.31
C ARG A 85 0.09 1.48 12.14
N GLU A 86 1.38 1.74 12.35
CA GLU A 86 1.93 3.08 12.18
C GLU A 86 1.79 3.58 10.75
N GLU A 87 2.04 2.72 9.77
CA GLU A 87 1.89 3.07 8.37
C GLU A 87 0.43 3.40 8.05
N ASN A 88 -0.50 2.59 8.56
CA ASN A 88 -1.92 2.85 8.39
C ASN A 88 -2.35 4.16 9.02
N LEU A 89 -1.91 4.41 10.24
CA LEU A 89 -2.25 5.66 10.94
C LEU A 89 -1.69 6.87 10.20
N ARG A 90 -0.50 6.76 9.64
CA ARG A 90 0.10 7.83 8.86
C ARG A 90 -0.72 8.16 7.62
N GLN A 91 -1.20 7.12 6.91
CA GLN A 91 -2.03 7.32 5.74
C GLN A 91 -3.38 7.94 6.09
N ILE A 92 -4.00 7.44 7.17
CA ILE A 92 -5.27 7.99 7.65
C ILE A 92 -5.11 9.47 8.01
N GLU A 93 -4.06 9.79 8.76
CA GLU A 93 -3.78 11.17 9.16
C GLU A 93 -3.59 12.08 7.94
N SER A 94 -2.85 11.59 6.93
CA SER A 94 -2.63 12.33 5.69
C SER A 94 -3.94 12.64 4.98
N HIS A 95 -4.84 11.66 4.88
CA HIS A 95 -6.14 11.87 4.25
C HIS A 95 -7.03 12.82 5.06
N LEU A 96 -6.98 12.69 6.39
CA LEU A 96 -7.73 13.61 7.25
C LEU A 96 -7.21 15.04 7.11
N GLN A 97 -5.88 15.21 7.01
CA GLN A 97 -5.30 16.53 6.81
C GLN A 97 -5.75 17.14 5.48
N ALA A 98 -5.81 16.32 4.42
CA ALA A 98 -6.32 16.77 3.12
C ALA A 98 -7.79 17.18 3.22
N CYS A 99 -8.60 16.43 3.98
CA CYS A 99 -9.99 16.77 4.21
C CYS A 99 -10.13 18.11 4.94
N ILE A 100 -9.32 18.33 5.97
CA ILE A 100 -9.34 19.58 6.73
C ILE A 100 -9.00 20.77 5.86
N THR A 101 -7.97 20.61 5.03
CA THR A 101 -7.53 21.66 4.11
C THR A 101 -8.64 22.00 3.10
N LEU A 102 -9.24 20.97 2.51
CA LEU A 102 -10.31 21.16 1.53
C LEU A 102 -11.55 21.79 2.16
N ALA A 103 -11.90 21.36 3.37
CA ALA A 103 -13.04 21.90 4.11
C ALA A 103 -12.88 23.39 4.37
N ALA A 104 -11.67 23.81 4.76
CA ALA A 104 -11.39 25.23 4.99
C ALA A 104 -11.60 26.04 3.71
N GLN A 105 -11.16 25.50 2.56
CA GLN A 105 -11.32 26.16 1.27
C GLN A 105 -12.78 26.21 0.83
N ALA A 106 -13.55 25.20 1.17
CA ALA A 106 -14.95 25.10 0.76
C ALA A 106 -15.94 25.73 1.74
N GLY A 107 -15.45 26.22 2.86
CA GLY A 107 -16.33 26.80 3.89
C GLY A 107 -17.10 25.76 4.70
N VAL A 108 -16.59 24.54 4.76
CA VAL A 108 -17.20 23.46 5.54
C VAL A 108 -16.64 23.50 6.96
N SER A 109 -17.53 23.55 7.96
CA SER A 109 -17.12 23.65 9.36
C SER A 109 -16.63 22.30 9.90
N GLU A 110 -15.94 22.36 11.03
CA GLU A 110 -15.49 21.16 11.74
C GLU A 110 -16.69 20.27 12.10
N ASP A 111 -17.78 20.88 12.56
CA ASP A 111 -19.00 20.12 12.92
C ASP A 111 -19.57 19.38 11.71
N GLU A 112 -19.59 20.03 10.55
CA GLU A 112 -20.04 19.38 9.32
C GLU A 112 -19.14 18.23 8.93
N LEU A 113 -17.81 18.37 9.11
CA LEU A 113 -16.86 17.29 8.84
C LEU A 113 -17.12 16.10 9.76
N HIS A 114 -17.35 16.35 11.03
CA HIS A 114 -17.65 15.28 11.99
C HIS A 114 -18.94 14.55 11.62
N GLU A 115 -19.94 15.30 11.19
CA GLU A 115 -21.21 14.71 10.75
C GLU A 115 -21.01 13.84 9.50
N MET A 116 -20.27 14.34 8.51
CA MET A 116 -19.98 13.60 7.30
C MET A 116 -19.25 12.28 7.63
N LEU A 117 -18.26 12.36 8.51
CA LEU A 117 -17.50 11.19 8.93
C LEU A 117 -18.41 10.15 9.60
N SER A 118 -19.28 10.63 10.50
CA SER A 118 -20.25 9.74 11.18
C SER A 118 -21.16 9.04 10.19
N LEU A 119 -21.67 9.77 9.21
CA LEU A 119 -22.58 9.21 8.21
C LEU A 119 -21.88 8.18 7.33
N LEU A 120 -20.65 8.47 6.91
CA LEU A 120 -19.87 7.54 6.10
C LEU A 120 -19.55 6.26 6.86
N CYS A 121 -19.22 6.38 8.14
CA CYS A 121 -18.96 5.22 8.97
C CYS A 121 -20.18 4.34 9.17
N LYS A 122 -21.37 4.93 9.20
CA LYS A 122 -22.63 4.20 9.36
C LYS A 122 -23.16 3.63 8.05
N GLY A 123 -22.78 4.22 6.94
CA GLY A 123 -23.25 3.83 5.62
C GLY A 123 -22.64 2.54 5.10
N GLU A 124 -21.68 2.03 5.83
CA GLU A 124 -21.04 0.76 5.48
C GLU A 124 -21.82 -0.43 6.09
#